data_3ce5476f9262855e9eda271b2f36bcf4
#
_entry.id   3ce5476f9262855e9eda271b2f36bcf4
#
_cell.length_a   1.000
_cell.length_b   1.000
_cell.length_c   1.000
_cell.angle_alpha   90.00
_cell.angle_beta   90.00
_cell.angle_gamma   90.00
#
_symmetry.space_group_name_H-M   'P 1'
#
loop_
_entity.id
_entity.type
_entity.pdbx_description
1 polymer ?
#
loop_
_entity_poly.entity_id
_entity_poly.type
_entity_poly.pdbx_seq_one_letter_code
_entity_poly.pdbx_strand_id
1 'polypeptide(L)'
;MDINELIAIVKKKLTDQIDIESIEIDDKSFLHKNHTGNQEGRYHLKIILSSSELKNLNRIERNKKIYKILDYELKKNIHSIQILIS
;
A
#
# COMPACT_ATOMS: atom_id res chain seq x y z
N MET A 1 -0.06 -8.94 -13.53
CA MET A 1 0.78 -8.95 -12.31
C MET A 1 0.01 -9.67 -11.22
N ASP A 2 0.60 -10.69 -10.61
CA ASP A 2 -0.07 -11.37 -9.50
C ASP A 2 0.13 -10.61 -8.19
N ILE A 3 -0.63 -11.00 -7.16
CA ILE A 3 -0.61 -10.29 -5.87
C ILE A 3 0.75 -10.39 -5.19
N ASN A 4 1.45 -11.49 -5.33
CA ASN A 4 2.75 -11.65 -4.69
C ASN A 4 3.80 -10.71 -5.30
N GLU A 5 3.77 -10.55 -6.61
CA GLU A 5 4.63 -9.58 -7.30
C GLU A 5 4.32 -8.15 -6.86
N LEU A 6 3.03 -7.83 -6.79
CA LEU A 6 2.61 -6.49 -6.39
C LEU A 6 3.06 -6.16 -4.96
N ILE A 7 2.87 -7.10 -4.03
CA ILE A 7 3.30 -6.91 -2.64
C ILE A 7 4.82 -6.71 -2.57
N ALA A 8 5.58 -7.49 -3.33
CA ALA A 8 7.04 -7.36 -3.37
C ALA A 8 7.47 -5.98 -3.88
N ILE A 9 6.84 -5.50 -4.95
CA ILE A 9 7.13 -4.19 -5.53
C ILE A 9 6.80 -3.07 -4.55
N VAL A 10 5.63 -3.11 -3.94
CA VAL A 10 5.19 -2.10 -2.98
C VAL A 10 6.15 -2.04 -1.79
N LYS A 11 6.46 -3.21 -1.24
CA LYS A 11 7.38 -3.33 -0.11
C LYS A 11 8.75 -2.74 -0.45
N LYS A 12 9.30 -3.11 -1.61
CA LYS A 12 10.61 -2.62 -2.04
C LYS A 12 10.62 -1.10 -2.22
N LYS A 13 9.62 -0.56 -2.90
CA LYS A 13 9.54 0.90 -3.12
C LYS A 13 9.47 1.66 -1.81
N LEU A 14 8.66 1.20 -0.87
CA LEU A 14 8.51 1.86 0.41
C LEU A 14 9.79 1.76 1.25
N THR A 15 10.39 0.58 1.33
CA THR A 15 11.61 0.39 2.11
C THR A 15 12.82 1.08 1.50
N ASP A 16 12.84 1.28 0.19
CA ASP A 16 13.92 2.02 -0.49
C ASP A 16 13.85 3.53 -0.22
N GLN A 17 12.67 4.08 0.00
CA GLN A 17 12.48 5.53 0.08
C GLN A 17 12.12 6.04 1.47
N ILE A 18 11.76 5.17 2.38
CA ILE A 18 11.39 5.52 3.75
C ILE A 18 12.16 4.62 4.69
N ASP A 19 12.64 5.20 5.79
CA ASP A 19 13.27 4.43 6.85
C ASP A 19 12.18 3.69 7.64
N ILE A 20 12.02 2.40 7.38
CA ILE A 20 10.96 1.57 7.94
C ILE A 20 11.57 0.50 8.84
N GLU A 21 11.09 0.42 10.09
CA GLU A 21 11.52 -0.59 11.04
C GLU A 21 10.84 -1.94 10.78
N SER A 22 9.55 -1.90 10.43
CA SER A 22 8.81 -3.12 10.08
C SER A 22 7.70 -2.80 9.11
N ILE A 23 7.37 -3.75 8.24
CA ILE A 23 6.29 -3.60 7.26
C ILE A 23 5.62 -4.93 7.00
N GLU A 24 4.30 -4.92 6.95
CA GLU A 24 3.48 -6.06 6.58
C GLU A 24 2.43 -5.58 5.60
N ILE A 25 2.23 -6.33 4.53
CA ILE A 25 1.26 -5.99 3.50
C ILE A 25 0.32 -7.18 3.30
N ASP A 26 -0.96 -6.95 3.50
CA ASP A 26 -1.99 -7.98 3.37
C ASP A 26 -2.86 -7.70 2.15
N ASP A 27 -3.22 -8.78 1.45
CA ASP A 27 -4.20 -8.73 0.37
C ASP A 27 -5.61 -8.84 0.97
N LYS A 28 -6.40 -7.80 0.81
CA LYS A 28 -7.79 -7.74 1.29
C LYS A 28 -8.79 -7.81 0.13
N SER A 29 -8.35 -8.20 -1.05
CA SER A 29 -9.20 -8.25 -2.24
C SER A 29 -10.40 -9.17 -2.08
N PHE A 30 -10.28 -10.23 -1.26
CA PHE A 30 -11.36 -11.17 -1.03
C PHE A 30 -12.60 -10.51 -0.40
N LEU A 31 -12.43 -9.38 0.30
CA LEU A 31 -13.54 -8.65 0.91
C LEU A 31 -14.45 -8.00 -0.12
N HIS A 32 -13.96 -7.83 -1.35
CA HIS A 32 -14.69 -7.16 -2.43
C HIS A 32 -14.98 -8.08 -3.62
N LYS A 33 -14.73 -9.35 -3.45
CA LYS A 33 -14.78 -10.36 -4.48
C LYS A 33 -16.12 -10.44 -5.22
N ASN A 34 -17.20 -10.20 -4.51
CA ASN A 34 -18.55 -10.32 -5.05
C ASN A 34 -19.21 -8.98 -5.34
N HIS A 35 -18.47 -7.89 -5.24
CA HIS A 35 -19.01 -6.56 -5.53
C HIS A 35 -19.07 -6.33 -7.03
N THR A 36 -20.23 -5.86 -7.50
CA THR A 36 -20.34 -5.39 -8.88
C THR A 36 -19.46 -4.17 -9.04
N GLY A 37 -18.72 -4.10 -10.13
CA GLY A 37 -17.77 -3.01 -10.35
C GLY A 37 -16.38 -3.27 -9.83
N ASN A 38 -16.14 -4.42 -9.19
CA ASN A 38 -14.80 -4.83 -8.82
C ASN A 38 -14.02 -5.11 -10.11
N GLN A 39 -12.92 -4.41 -10.31
CA GLN A 39 -12.15 -4.50 -11.54
C GLN A 39 -11.15 -5.65 -11.48
N GLU A 40 -11.15 -6.44 -12.54
CA GLU A 40 -10.20 -7.53 -12.69
C GLU A 40 -8.77 -6.99 -12.73
N GLY A 41 -7.86 -7.63 -12.01
CA GLY A 41 -6.46 -7.25 -11.97
C GLY A 41 -6.11 -6.12 -11.02
N ARG A 42 -7.09 -5.63 -10.27
CA ARG A 42 -6.87 -4.62 -9.25
C ARG A 42 -7.11 -5.18 -7.86
N TYR A 43 -6.29 -4.74 -6.91
CA TYR A 43 -6.25 -5.32 -5.57
C TYR A 43 -6.57 -4.29 -4.50
N HIS A 44 -7.02 -4.80 -3.36
CA HIS A 44 -7.22 -4.02 -2.14
C HIS A 44 -6.15 -4.44 -1.15
N LEU A 45 -5.31 -3.50 -0.74
CA LEU A 45 -4.17 -3.80 0.13
C LEU A 45 -4.34 -3.13 1.48
N LYS A 46 -3.81 -3.80 2.52
CA LYS A 46 -3.65 -3.23 3.85
C LYS A 46 -2.17 -3.22 4.17
N ILE A 47 -1.63 -2.03 4.44
CA ILE A 47 -0.22 -1.86 4.79
C ILE A 47 -0.13 -1.49 6.25
N ILE A 48 0.61 -2.30 7.02
CA ILE A 48 0.88 -2.04 8.43
C ILE A 48 2.38 -1.84 8.55
N LEU A 49 2.80 -0.66 8.98
CA LEU A 49 4.21 -0.38 9.07
C LEU A 49 4.57 0.42 10.31
N SER A 50 5.82 0.29 10.73
CA SER A 50 6.40 1.07 11.81
C SER A 50 7.56 1.88 11.23
N SER A 51 7.52 3.20 11.40
CA SER A 51 8.53 4.09 10.86
C SER A 51 8.62 5.36 11.71
N SER A 52 9.77 5.59 12.30
CA SER A 52 10.02 6.83 13.04
C SER A 52 9.98 8.04 12.12
N GLU A 53 10.45 7.88 10.88
CA GLU A 53 10.42 8.94 9.88
C GLU A 53 8.97 9.41 9.62
N LEU A 54 8.06 8.47 9.44
CA LEU A 54 6.65 8.80 9.17
C LEU A 54 5.94 9.30 10.41
N LYS A 55 6.32 8.84 11.60
CA LYS A 55 5.72 9.33 12.85
C LYS A 55 5.97 10.80 13.08
N ASN A 56 7.06 11.34 12.55
CA ASN A 56 7.40 12.75 12.67
C ASN A 56 6.60 13.64 11.72
N LEU A 57 5.85 13.04 10.80
CA LEU A 57 4.97 13.74 9.88
C LEU A 57 3.53 13.66 10.38
N ASN A 58 2.71 14.65 10.01
CA ASN A 58 1.29 14.56 10.31
C ASN A 58 0.62 13.55 9.36
N ARG A 59 -0.64 13.21 9.64
CA ARG A 59 -1.36 12.17 8.91
C ARG A 59 -1.46 12.48 7.41
N ILE A 60 -1.72 13.72 7.07
CA ILE A 60 -1.86 14.12 5.66
C ILE A 60 -0.53 13.95 4.94
N GLU A 61 0.57 14.39 5.55
CA GLU A 61 1.90 14.29 4.95
C GLU A 61 2.36 12.85 4.79
N ARG A 62 2.07 11.98 5.78
CA ARG A 62 2.38 10.55 5.69
C ARG A 62 1.71 9.92 4.47
N ASN A 63 0.41 10.17 4.33
CA ASN A 63 -0.36 9.59 3.23
C ASN A 63 0.10 10.12 1.89
N LYS A 64 0.36 11.42 1.78
CA LYS A 64 0.88 12.00 0.55
C LYS A 64 2.20 11.37 0.14
N LYS A 65 3.09 11.16 1.08
CA LYS A 65 4.40 10.57 0.81
C LYS A 65 4.25 9.15 0.26
N ILE A 66 3.44 8.33 0.92
CA ILE A 66 3.21 6.96 0.49
C ILE A 66 2.51 6.91 -0.87
N TYR A 67 1.48 7.71 -1.06
CA TYR A 67 0.75 7.74 -2.33
C TYR A 67 1.64 8.21 -3.48
N LYS A 68 2.53 9.14 -3.24
CA LYS A 68 3.48 9.60 -4.25
C LYS A 68 4.44 8.49 -4.67
N ILE A 69 4.95 7.74 -3.70
CA ILE A 69 5.85 6.62 -3.96
C ILE A 69 5.15 5.53 -4.77
N LEU A 70 3.89 5.27 -4.47
CA LEU A 70 3.10 4.19 -5.09
C LEU A 70 2.20 4.68 -6.21
N ASP A 71 2.43 5.87 -6.74
CA ASP A 71 1.55 6.49 -7.74
C ASP A 71 1.24 5.58 -8.93
N TYR A 72 2.26 4.93 -9.48
CA TYR A 72 2.09 4.03 -10.62
C TYR A 72 1.19 2.84 -10.25
N GLU A 73 1.48 2.19 -9.12
CA GLU A 73 0.72 1.02 -8.69
C GLU A 73 -0.72 1.37 -8.33
N LEU A 74 -0.93 2.54 -7.72
CA LEU A 74 -2.28 3.01 -7.38
C LEU A 74 -3.12 3.24 -8.63
N LYS A 75 -2.51 3.66 -9.72
CA LYS A 75 -3.22 3.89 -10.98
C LYS A 75 -3.50 2.59 -11.75
N LYS A 76 -2.60 1.62 -11.66
CA LYS A 76 -2.63 0.43 -12.51
C LYS A 76 -3.09 -0.84 -11.82
N ASN A 77 -2.70 -1.05 -10.58
CA ASN A 77 -2.83 -2.36 -9.93
C ASN A 77 -3.60 -2.35 -8.63
N ILE A 78 -3.73 -1.20 -7.98
CA ILE A 78 -4.36 -1.09 -6.65
C ILE A 78 -5.65 -0.31 -6.77
N HIS A 79 -6.75 -0.91 -6.30
CA HIS A 79 -8.05 -0.24 -6.25
C HIS A 79 -8.17 0.61 -4.99
N SER A 80 -7.77 0.05 -3.85
CA SER A 80 -7.78 0.79 -2.59
C SER A 80 -6.64 0.32 -1.69
N ILE A 81 -6.23 1.20 -0.80
CA ILE A 81 -5.14 0.93 0.13
C ILE A 81 -5.50 1.49 1.51
N GLN A 82 -5.31 0.66 2.52
CA GLN A 82 -5.44 1.07 3.92
C GLN A 82 -4.05 1.10 4.53
N ILE A 83 -3.72 2.19 5.21
CA ILE A 83 -2.38 2.38 5.78
C ILE A 83 -2.51 2.57 7.29
N LEU A 84 -1.84 1.71 8.04
CA LEU A 84 -1.75 1.79 9.50
C LEU A 84 -0.29 1.97 9.89
N ILE A 85 0.01 3.05 10.57
CA ILE A 85 1.39 3.41 10.97
C ILE A 85 1.46 3.44 12.48
N SER A 86 2.40 2.66 13.01
CA SER A 86 2.66 2.62 14.45
C SER A 86 4.03 3.19 14.78
#